data_c4ac9e7d373e024b98f413491bcc4524
#
_entry.id   c4ac9e7d373e024b98f413491bcc4524
#
_cell.length_a   1.000
_cell.length_b   1.000
_cell.length_c   1.000
_cell.angle_alpha   90.00
_cell.angle_beta   90.00
_cell.angle_gamma   90.00
#
_symmetry.space_group_name_H-M   'P 1'
#
loop_
_entity.id
_entity.type
_entity.pdbx_description
1 polymer ?
#
loop_
_entity_poly.entity_id
_entity_poly.type
_entity_poly.pdbx_seq_one_letter_code
_entity_poly.pdbx_strand_id
1 'polypeptide(L)'
;MQFSSVSKGLSILAASLILAACGQESSAPTATKTADNPSAQQPAAASPLKVGFVYVGPTGDAGWTFAHDNGRKYVEEKFGKLVETTYVESVAEGADSERVINQLAKSGNKLIFTTSFGYMNPTLKVAKNYPDVAFEHASGYKRSKNVGTYFDRAYEGRYLAGIVAGKMSKTNVIGYVGSFPIPEVVRGINAFTRGAQSVNPSISVKVVWVSSWY
;
A
#
# COMPACT_ATOMS: atom_id res chain seq x y z
N MET A 1 29.81 18.58 -24.73
CA MET A 1 29.12 18.12 -25.96
C MET A 1 27.76 18.79 -25.97
N GLN A 2 27.61 19.75 -26.86
CA GLN A 2 26.35 20.48 -27.10
C GLN A 2 25.44 19.63 -27.96
N PHE A 3 24.14 19.57 -27.65
CA PHE A 3 23.12 19.17 -28.60
C PHE A 3 22.08 20.24 -28.76
N SER A 4 21.97 20.62 -30.00
CA SER A 4 21.25 21.73 -30.60
C SER A 4 19.74 21.48 -30.67
N SER A 5 19.02 22.57 -30.45
CA SER A 5 17.60 22.82 -30.73
C SER A 5 17.25 22.64 -32.19
N VAL A 6 16.10 21.98 -32.50
CA VAL A 6 15.39 22.20 -33.79
C VAL A 6 13.88 22.35 -33.50
N SER A 7 13.47 23.59 -33.70
CA SER A 7 12.09 24.04 -33.84
C SER A 7 11.63 23.79 -35.30
N LYS A 8 10.40 23.30 -35.49
CA LYS A 8 9.61 23.56 -36.70
C LYS A 8 8.12 23.57 -36.36
N GLY A 9 7.56 24.76 -36.50
CA GLY A 9 6.12 24.97 -36.49
C GLY A 9 5.47 24.58 -37.83
N LEU A 10 4.17 24.33 -37.76
CA LEU A 10 3.29 24.39 -38.94
C LEU A 10 1.89 24.80 -38.53
N SER A 11 1.50 25.98 -38.99
CA SER A 11 0.15 26.57 -38.94
C SER A 11 -0.65 26.14 -40.17
N ILE A 12 -1.92 25.78 -40.02
CA ILE A 12 -2.97 25.81 -41.08
C ILE A 12 -4.31 25.98 -40.37
N LEU A 13 -4.88 27.13 -40.48
CA LEU A 13 -5.90 27.74 -41.34
C LEU A 13 -7.33 27.22 -41.19
N ALA A 14 -8.18 28.18 -40.85
CA ALA A 14 -9.64 28.14 -40.70
C ALA A 14 -10.38 27.88 -42.01
N ALA A 15 -11.60 27.35 -41.91
CA ALA A 15 -12.65 27.57 -42.86
C ALA A 15 -14.03 27.52 -42.18
N SER A 16 -14.64 28.72 -42.17
CA SER A 16 -16.02 28.95 -41.78
C SER A 16 -16.94 28.65 -42.96
N LEU A 17 -18.07 27.98 -42.72
CA LEU A 17 -19.20 28.01 -43.67
C LEU A 17 -20.49 28.25 -42.90
N ILE A 18 -21.06 29.43 -43.18
CA ILE A 18 -22.40 29.89 -42.81
C ILE A 18 -23.36 29.45 -43.91
N LEU A 19 -24.44 28.81 -43.55
CA LEU A 19 -25.64 28.72 -44.39
C LEU A 19 -26.87 29.10 -43.57
N ALA A 20 -27.42 30.24 -43.94
CA ALA A 20 -28.74 30.74 -43.54
C ALA A 20 -29.79 30.17 -44.50
N ALA A 21 -30.92 29.69 -43.99
CA ALA A 21 -32.14 29.55 -44.74
C ALA A 21 -33.33 29.98 -43.87
N CYS A 22 -34.00 31.00 -44.36
CA CYS A 22 -35.24 31.55 -43.86
C CYS A 22 -36.46 30.72 -44.22
N GLY A 23 -37.51 30.82 -43.38
CA GLY A 23 -38.90 30.92 -43.87
C GLY A 23 -39.82 29.77 -43.45
N GLN A 24 -40.76 29.93 -42.54
CA GLN A 24 -42.15 30.32 -42.79
C GLN A 24 -43.03 30.09 -41.56
N GLU A 25 -43.77 31.11 -41.22
CA GLU A 25 -44.83 31.06 -40.17
C GLU A 25 -46.00 30.15 -40.53
N SER A 26 -46.53 29.44 -39.57
CA SER A 26 -47.95 29.06 -39.53
C SER A 26 -48.40 28.88 -38.08
N SER A 27 -49.49 29.53 -37.80
CA SER A 27 -50.17 29.75 -36.52
C SER A 27 -50.73 28.50 -35.83
N ALA A 28 -50.56 28.46 -34.54
CA ALA A 28 -51.26 27.94 -33.34
C ALA A 28 -52.36 26.85 -33.48
N PRO A 29 -52.60 25.98 -32.44
CA PRO A 29 -53.07 26.45 -31.15
C PRO A 29 -52.42 25.80 -29.90
N THR A 30 -52.54 26.51 -28.81
CA THR A 30 -52.18 26.25 -27.42
C THR A 30 -52.63 24.91 -26.90
N ALA A 31 -51.66 24.09 -26.44
CA ALA A 31 -51.91 23.05 -25.43
C ALA A 31 -50.78 23.11 -24.42
N THR A 32 -51.11 23.64 -23.25
CA THR A 32 -50.25 23.65 -22.06
C THR A 32 -49.99 22.21 -21.62
N LYS A 33 -48.84 21.65 -21.94
CA LYS A 33 -48.33 20.46 -21.27
C LYS A 33 -47.21 20.92 -20.33
N THR A 34 -47.54 20.86 -19.05
CA THR A 34 -46.56 20.91 -17.95
C THR A 34 -45.48 19.87 -18.23
N ALA A 35 -44.32 20.31 -18.68
CA ALA A 35 -43.15 19.45 -18.77
C ALA A 35 -42.61 19.26 -17.35
N ASP A 36 -42.89 18.11 -16.76
CA ASP A 36 -42.13 17.59 -15.64
C ASP A 36 -40.67 17.51 -16.11
N ASN A 37 -39.87 18.44 -15.63
CA ASN A 37 -38.43 18.41 -15.78
C ASN A 37 -37.92 17.32 -14.85
N PRO A 38 -37.41 16.18 -15.36
CA PRO A 38 -36.76 15.21 -14.48
C PRO A 38 -35.56 15.90 -13.88
N SER A 39 -35.67 16.27 -12.60
CA SER A 39 -34.59 16.75 -11.77
C SER A 39 -33.43 15.76 -11.95
N ALA A 40 -32.37 16.17 -12.62
CA ALA A 40 -31.16 15.37 -12.73
C ALA A 40 -30.66 15.12 -11.30
N GLN A 41 -30.95 13.93 -10.78
CA GLN A 41 -30.40 13.47 -9.51
C GLN A 41 -28.88 13.52 -9.61
N GLN A 42 -28.29 14.52 -8.98
CA GLN A 42 -26.86 14.60 -8.80
C GLN A 42 -26.40 13.30 -8.15
N PRO A 43 -25.42 12.56 -8.70
CA PRO A 43 -24.97 11.31 -8.10
C PRO A 43 -24.61 11.59 -6.64
N ALA A 44 -25.23 10.87 -5.72
CA ALA A 44 -24.87 10.95 -4.30
C ALA A 44 -23.37 10.73 -4.19
N ALA A 45 -22.67 11.67 -3.54
CA ALA A 45 -21.22 11.54 -3.31
C ALA A 45 -20.98 10.18 -2.66
N ALA A 46 -20.18 9.35 -3.31
CA ALA A 46 -19.86 8.02 -2.80
C ALA A 46 -19.26 8.16 -1.40
N SER A 47 -19.76 7.37 -0.45
CA SER A 47 -19.19 7.34 0.90
C SER A 47 -17.70 6.96 0.84
N PRO A 48 -16.85 7.54 1.70
CA PRO A 48 -15.43 7.23 1.70
C PRO A 48 -15.18 5.73 1.93
N LEU A 49 -14.16 5.20 1.27
CA LEU A 49 -13.70 3.84 1.53
C LEU A 49 -13.10 3.77 2.93
N LYS A 50 -13.67 2.94 3.80
CA LYS A 50 -13.11 2.69 5.14
C LYS A 50 -11.97 1.70 5.06
N VAL A 51 -10.80 2.10 5.58
CA VAL A 51 -9.56 1.32 5.55
C VAL A 51 -9.01 1.17 6.97
N GLY A 52 -8.85 -0.09 7.42
CA GLY A 52 -8.32 -0.41 8.74
C GLY A 52 -6.85 -0.81 8.69
N PHE A 53 -6.09 -0.47 9.75
CA PHE A 53 -4.70 -0.87 9.93
C PHE A 53 -4.49 -1.49 11.30
N VAL A 54 -3.77 -2.61 11.37
CA VAL A 54 -3.42 -3.29 12.62
C VAL A 54 -1.90 -3.34 12.76
N TYR A 55 -1.39 -2.69 13.80
CA TYR A 55 0.04 -2.53 14.05
C TYR A 55 0.50 -3.31 15.27
N VAL A 56 1.67 -3.94 15.18
CA VAL A 56 2.26 -4.74 16.26
C VAL A 56 2.90 -3.89 17.35
N GLY A 57 3.43 -2.73 17.02
CA GLY A 57 4.04 -1.78 17.94
C GLY A 57 3.37 -0.42 17.91
N PRO A 58 3.88 0.56 18.68
CA PRO A 58 3.39 1.93 18.67
C PRO A 58 3.83 2.67 17.41
N THR A 59 3.02 3.64 16.95
CA THR A 59 3.32 4.47 15.78
C THR A 59 4.56 5.37 15.95
N GLY A 60 5.01 5.56 17.19
CA GLY A 60 6.21 6.32 17.52
C GLY A 60 7.50 5.51 17.63
N ASP A 61 7.53 4.24 17.17
CA ASP A 61 8.70 3.35 17.31
C ASP A 61 9.90 3.74 16.40
N ALA A 62 9.72 4.72 15.53
CA ALA A 62 10.70 5.15 14.51
C ALA A 62 11.20 3.99 13.61
N GLY A 63 10.48 2.88 13.58
CA GLY A 63 10.85 1.64 12.89
C GLY A 63 9.71 1.08 12.04
N TRP A 64 9.38 -0.19 12.29
CA TRP A 64 8.41 -0.95 11.51
C TRP A 64 7.01 -0.33 11.49
N THR A 65 6.44 -0.08 12.68
CA THR A 65 5.10 0.50 12.80
C THR A 65 5.06 1.94 12.28
N PHE A 66 6.09 2.74 12.60
CA PHE A 66 6.23 4.09 12.08
C PHE A 66 6.23 4.13 10.54
N ALA A 67 6.95 3.21 9.89
CA ALA A 67 6.98 3.14 8.42
C ALA A 67 5.60 2.81 7.83
N HIS A 68 4.87 1.86 8.43
CA HIS A 68 3.50 1.53 8.02
C HIS A 68 2.52 2.69 8.25
N ASP A 69 2.63 3.40 9.37
CA ASP A 69 1.78 4.56 9.67
C ASP A 69 2.06 5.75 8.74
N ASN A 70 3.30 5.94 8.32
CA ASN A 70 3.62 6.91 7.27
C ASN A 70 2.95 6.54 5.94
N GLY A 71 2.88 5.25 5.60
CA GLY A 71 2.12 4.77 4.45
C GLY A 71 0.62 5.07 4.58
N ARG A 72 0.03 4.87 5.76
CA ARG A 72 -1.37 5.23 6.04
C ARG A 72 -1.61 6.74 5.86
N LYS A 73 -0.77 7.58 6.45
CA LYS A 73 -0.85 9.05 6.32
C LYS A 73 -0.71 9.51 4.87
N TYR A 74 0.18 8.86 4.10
CA TYR A 74 0.30 9.13 2.67
C TYR A 74 -0.99 8.79 1.90
N VAL A 75 -1.67 7.69 2.25
CA VAL A 75 -2.97 7.34 1.68
C VAL A 75 -4.02 8.40 1.99
N GLU A 76 -4.08 8.92 3.23
CA GLU A 76 -4.97 10.01 3.60
C GLU A 76 -4.69 11.29 2.80
N GLU A 77 -3.42 11.68 2.72
CA GLU A 77 -2.99 12.84 1.95
C GLU A 77 -3.34 12.70 0.45
N LYS A 78 -3.06 11.54 -0.13
CA LYS A 78 -3.23 11.29 -1.55
C LYS A 78 -4.70 11.21 -1.98
N PHE A 79 -5.54 10.58 -1.17
CA PHE A 79 -6.93 10.28 -1.53
C PHE A 79 -7.96 11.19 -0.82
N GLY A 80 -7.56 11.92 0.22
CA GLY A 80 -8.39 12.89 0.93
C GLY A 80 -9.76 12.31 1.30
N LYS A 81 -10.82 12.96 0.87
CA LYS A 81 -12.21 12.58 1.19
C LYS A 81 -12.68 11.23 0.60
N LEU A 82 -11.88 10.61 -0.26
CA LEU A 82 -12.23 9.30 -0.84
C LEU A 82 -11.95 8.14 0.10
N VAL A 83 -11.15 8.35 1.15
CA VAL A 83 -10.81 7.33 2.15
C VAL A 83 -11.03 7.86 3.57
N GLU A 84 -11.37 6.93 4.47
CA GLU A 84 -11.42 7.14 5.92
C GLU A 84 -10.55 6.04 6.55
N THR A 85 -9.44 6.39 7.19
CA THR A 85 -8.55 5.39 7.79
C THR A 85 -8.76 5.28 9.30
N THR A 86 -8.64 4.06 9.81
CA THR A 86 -8.64 3.73 11.24
C THR A 86 -7.45 2.83 11.53
N TYR A 87 -6.74 3.02 12.64
CA TYR A 87 -5.68 2.11 13.04
C TYR A 87 -5.79 1.70 14.50
N VAL A 88 -5.22 0.54 14.81
CA VAL A 88 -5.05 0.05 16.19
C VAL A 88 -3.60 -0.37 16.34
N GLU A 89 -2.89 0.25 17.27
CA GLU A 89 -1.47 0.00 17.54
C GLU A 89 -1.25 -0.92 18.75
N SER A 90 -0.04 -1.43 18.88
CA SER A 90 0.40 -2.28 20.00
C SER A 90 -0.48 -3.53 20.19
N VAL A 91 -0.92 -4.13 19.08
CA VAL A 91 -1.76 -5.33 19.10
C VAL A 91 -0.86 -6.56 19.18
N ALA A 92 -1.05 -7.39 20.20
CA ALA A 92 -0.30 -8.63 20.34
C ALA A 92 -0.68 -9.65 19.25
N GLU A 93 0.30 -10.42 18.79
CA GLU A 93 0.07 -11.52 17.85
C GLU A 93 -0.80 -12.63 18.47
N GLY A 94 -1.52 -13.36 17.66
CA GLY A 94 -2.38 -14.45 18.10
C GLY A 94 -3.84 -14.03 18.33
N ALA A 95 -4.41 -14.35 19.49
CA ALA A 95 -5.84 -14.14 19.77
C ALA A 95 -6.27 -12.66 19.76
N ASP A 96 -5.39 -11.79 20.23
CA ASP A 96 -5.70 -10.37 20.27
C ASP A 96 -5.76 -9.76 18.86
N SER A 97 -4.83 -10.12 17.99
CA SER A 97 -4.89 -9.70 16.58
C SER A 97 -6.13 -10.22 15.87
N GLU A 98 -6.55 -11.47 16.11
CA GLU A 98 -7.79 -12.01 15.56
C GLU A 98 -9.00 -11.17 15.99
N ARG A 99 -9.08 -10.83 17.28
CA ARG A 99 -10.14 -10.00 17.84
C ARG A 99 -10.20 -8.62 17.19
N VAL A 100 -9.04 -7.94 17.07
CA VAL A 100 -8.94 -6.59 16.50
C VAL A 100 -9.27 -6.59 15.00
N ILE A 101 -8.74 -7.56 14.23
CA ILE A 101 -9.03 -7.68 12.79
C ILE A 101 -10.53 -7.91 12.58
N ASN A 102 -11.15 -8.79 13.37
CA ASN A 102 -12.59 -9.05 13.31
C ASN A 102 -13.41 -7.80 13.66
N GLN A 103 -12.98 -7.03 14.67
CA GLN A 103 -13.64 -5.78 15.06
C GLN A 103 -13.59 -4.73 13.93
N LEU A 104 -12.45 -4.56 13.28
CA LEU A 104 -12.30 -3.66 12.13
C LEU A 104 -13.18 -4.09 10.94
N ALA A 105 -13.25 -5.38 10.63
CA ALA A 105 -14.13 -5.89 9.58
C ALA A 105 -15.61 -5.65 9.92
N LYS A 106 -16.02 -5.91 11.18
CA LYS A 106 -17.38 -5.68 11.67
C LYS A 106 -17.77 -4.21 11.68
N SER A 107 -16.84 -3.28 11.91
CA SER A 107 -17.10 -1.82 11.89
C SER A 107 -17.20 -1.22 10.48
N GLY A 108 -17.20 -2.06 9.44
CA GLY A 108 -17.46 -1.65 8.07
C GLY A 108 -16.23 -1.28 7.24
N ASN A 109 -15.01 -1.54 7.73
CA ASN A 109 -13.82 -1.41 6.90
C ASN A 109 -13.91 -2.40 5.73
N LYS A 110 -13.60 -1.92 4.53
CA LYS A 110 -13.63 -2.69 3.28
C LYS A 110 -12.26 -3.16 2.82
N LEU A 111 -11.22 -2.55 3.38
CA LEU A 111 -9.82 -2.93 3.18
C LEU A 111 -9.12 -2.89 4.54
N ILE A 112 -8.42 -3.96 4.90
CA ILE A 112 -7.72 -4.06 6.19
C ILE A 112 -6.29 -4.51 5.96
N PHE A 113 -5.34 -3.68 6.41
CA PHE A 113 -3.91 -3.97 6.42
C PHE A 113 -3.50 -4.58 7.76
N THR A 114 -2.82 -5.73 7.73
CA THR A 114 -2.31 -6.42 8.90
C THR A 114 -0.79 -6.53 8.80
N THR A 115 -0.06 -5.86 9.70
CA THR A 115 1.33 -5.51 9.49
C THR A 115 2.32 -6.26 10.37
N SER A 116 2.01 -7.48 10.77
CA SER A 116 2.96 -8.36 11.45
C SER A 116 2.86 -9.79 10.95
N PHE A 117 3.99 -10.50 10.86
CA PHE A 117 4.02 -11.88 10.38
C PHE A 117 3.06 -12.79 11.15
N GLY A 118 2.98 -12.65 12.48
CA GLY A 118 2.09 -13.45 13.32
C GLY A 118 0.59 -13.17 13.12
N TYR A 119 0.23 -12.12 12.39
CA TYR A 119 -1.17 -11.86 12.01
C TYR A 119 -1.64 -12.70 10.81
N MET A 120 -0.75 -13.44 10.14
CA MET A 120 -1.09 -14.20 8.93
C MET A 120 -2.26 -15.17 9.14
N ASN A 121 -2.18 -16.04 10.14
CA ASN A 121 -3.24 -17.00 10.42
C ASN A 121 -4.51 -16.35 10.97
N PRO A 122 -4.45 -15.39 11.92
CA PRO A 122 -5.60 -14.59 12.34
C PRO A 122 -6.32 -13.91 11.17
N THR A 123 -5.58 -13.27 10.27
CA THR A 123 -6.15 -12.62 9.08
C THR A 123 -6.91 -13.60 8.20
N LEU A 124 -6.31 -14.75 7.87
CA LEU A 124 -6.95 -15.80 7.07
C LEU A 124 -8.20 -16.37 7.74
N LYS A 125 -8.19 -16.49 9.07
CA LYS A 125 -9.33 -16.98 9.83
C LYS A 125 -10.50 -16.01 9.79
N VAL A 126 -10.24 -14.72 10.04
CA VAL A 126 -11.25 -13.66 9.99
C VAL A 126 -11.79 -13.47 8.58
N ALA A 127 -10.92 -13.45 7.57
CA ALA A 127 -11.30 -13.21 6.17
C ALA A 127 -12.37 -14.18 5.64
N LYS A 128 -12.42 -15.40 6.14
CA LYS A 128 -13.46 -16.39 5.79
C LYS A 128 -14.88 -15.92 6.14
N ASN A 129 -15.02 -15.11 7.18
CA ASN A 129 -16.31 -14.61 7.66
C ASN A 129 -16.73 -13.29 7.00
N TYR A 130 -15.83 -12.66 6.23
CA TYR A 130 -16.05 -11.36 5.59
C TYR A 130 -15.61 -11.39 4.11
N PRO A 131 -16.33 -12.12 3.25
CA PRO A 131 -15.94 -12.32 1.84
C PRO A 131 -15.89 -11.01 1.03
N ASP A 132 -16.61 -9.97 1.48
CA ASP A 132 -16.68 -8.65 0.83
C ASP A 132 -15.67 -7.63 1.40
N VAL A 133 -14.78 -8.07 2.28
CA VAL A 133 -13.66 -7.28 2.82
C VAL A 133 -12.36 -7.81 2.21
N ALA A 134 -11.54 -6.91 1.68
CA ALA A 134 -10.18 -7.21 1.23
C ALA A 134 -9.21 -7.10 2.41
N PHE A 135 -8.26 -8.01 2.49
CA PHE A 135 -7.20 -8.01 3.49
C PHE A 135 -5.85 -8.03 2.79
N GLU A 136 -4.96 -7.14 3.22
CA GLU A 136 -3.58 -7.07 2.76
C GLU A 136 -2.64 -7.33 3.93
N HIS A 137 -1.87 -8.41 3.83
CA HIS A 137 -1.01 -8.87 4.91
C HIS A 137 0.46 -8.67 4.58
N ALA A 138 1.18 -7.92 5.42
CA ALA A 138 2.61 -7.68 5.28
C ALA A 138 3.41 -8.93 5.64
N SER A 139 4.43 -9.24 4.84
CA SER A 139 5.44 -10.30 5.04
C SER A 139 4.94 -11.75 5.04
N GLY A 140 3.64 -11.99 5.03
CA GLY A 140 3.09 -13.34 4.97
C GLY A 140 3.28 -14.03 3.61
N TYR A 141 3.00 -15.33 3.57
CA TYR A 141 3.09 -16.14 2.35
C TYR A 141 1.80 -16.91 2.02
N LYS A 142 0.85 -16.96 2.96
CA LYS A 142 -0.46 -17.60 2.73
C LYS A 142 -1.45 -16.58 2.19
N ARG A 143 -2.23 -16.99 1.21
CA ARG A 143 -3.25 -16.16 0.55
C ARG A 143 -4.59 -16.87 0.51
N SER A 144 -5.66 -16.11 0.28
CA SER A 144 -7.00 -16.63 -0.02
C SER A 144 -7.69 -15.73 -1.06
N LYS A 145 -8.98 -16.01 -1.36
CA LYS A 145 -9.74 -15.22 -2.35
C LYS A 145 -9.73 -13.71 -2.06
N ASN A 146 -9.75 -13.34 -0.78
CA ASN A 146 -9.81 -11.96 -0.32
C ASN A 146 -8.64 -11.57 0.62
N VAL A 147 -7.57 -12.37 0.64
CA VAL A 147 -6.33 -12.06 1.38
C VAL A 147 -5.16 -12.03 0.40
N GLY A 148 -4.61 -10.86 0.19
CA GLY A 148 -3.35 -10.61 -0.48
C GLY A 148 -2.16 -10.58 0.48
N THR A 149 -0.96 -10.59 -0.07
CA THR A 149 0.27 -10.39 0.71
C THR A 149 1.17 -9.42 -0.03
N TYR A 150 1.79 -8.53 0.72
CA TYR A 150 2.76 -7.58 0.18
C TYR A 150 4.02 -7.54 1.02
N PHE A 151 5.13 -7.19 0.40
CA PHE A 151 6.40 -6.93 1.06
C PHE A 151 7.32 -6.16 0.11
N ASP A 152 8.27 -5.44 0.69
CA ASP A 152 9.30 -4.74 -0.07
C ASP A 152 10.49 -5.66 -0.40
N ARG A 153 11.46 -5.13 -1.12
CA ARG A 153 12.72 -5.81 -1.47
C ARG A 153 13.87 -5.39 -0.54
N ALA A 154 13.58 -5.22 0.76
CA ALA A 154 14.56 -4.79 1.77
C ALA A 154 15.85 -5.64 1.79
N TYR A 155 15.77 -6.90 1.33
CA TYR A 155 16.94 -7.76 1.21
C TYR A 155 18.01 -7.21 0.23
N GLU A 156 17.62 -6.38 -0.74
CA GLU A 156 18.58 -5.71 -1.63
C GLU A 156 19.43 -4.68 -0.86
N GLY A 157 18.78 -3.87 -0.02
CA GLY A 157 19.47 -2.97 0.90
C GLY A 157 20.35 -3.73 1.91
N ARG A 158 19.89 -4.90 2.38
CA ARG A 158 20.70 -5.78 3.24
C ARG A 158 21.95 -6.29 2.54
N TYR A 159 21.88 -6.63 1.25
CA TYR A 159 23.05 -7.02 0.46
C TYR A 159 24.07 -5.89 0.39
N LEU A 160 23.63 -4.66 0.09
CA LEU A 160 24.51 -3.49 0.05
C LEU A 160 25.15 -3.19 1.41
N ALA A 161 24.38 -3.27 2.49
CA ALA A 161 24.91 -3.15 3.86
C ALA A 161 25.96 -4.23 4.16
N GLY A 162 25.75 -5.44 3.66
CA GLY A 162 26.72 -6.54 3.74
C GLY A 162 28.04 -6.20 3.05
N ILE A 163 28.00 -5.61 1.84
CA ILE A 163 29.23 -5.16 1.13
C ILE A 163 30.02 -4.18 1.99
N VAL A 164 29.34 -3.20 2.59
CA VAL A 164 30.00 -2.22 3.46
C VAL A 164 30.63 -2.90 4.67
N ALA A 165 29.86 -3.75 5.37
CA ALA A 165 30.36 -4.49 6.54
C ALA A 165 31.54 -5.40 6.20
N GLY A 166 31.49 -6.07 5.05
CA GLY A 166 32.58 -6.94 4.57
C GLY A 166 33.88 -6.19 4.30
N LYS A 167 33.78 -4.97 3.75
CA LYS A 167 34.96 -4.09 3.54
C LYS A 167 35.50 -3.53 4.84
N MET A 168 34.68 -3.32 5.85
CA MET A 168 35.08 -2.70 7.12
C MET A 168 35.54 -3.72 8.18
N SER A 169 35.18 -4.98 8.06
CA SER A 169 35.51 -6.01 9.03
C SER A 169 37.02 -6.28 9.07
N LYS A 170 37.58 -6.20 10.27
CA LYS A 170 39.01 -6.49 10.53
C LYS A 170 39.25 -7.92 10.99
N THR A 171 38.22 -8.60 11.48
CA THR A 171 38.34 -9.94 12.08
C THR A 171 37.75 -11.03 11.18
N ASN A 172 37.14 -10.68 10.07
CA ASN A 172 36.37 -11.57 9.20
C ASN A 172 35.18 -12.25 9.89
N VAL A 173 34.78 -11.75 11.07
CA VAL A 173 33.58 -12.20 11.80
C VAL A 173 32.67 -11.03 12.02
N ILE A 174 31.40 -11.20 11.63
CA ILE A 174 30.37 -10.20 11.81
C ILE A 174 29.25 -10.81 12.64
N GLY A 175 28.83 -10.11 13.71
CA GLY A 175 27.63 -10.46 14.48
C GLY A 175 26.37 -9.91 13.80
N TYR A 176 25.30 -10.70 13.80
CA TYR A 176 23.99 -10.28 13.32
C TYR A 176 22.93 -10.61 14.35
N VAL A 177 22.16 -9.60 14.79
CA VAL A 177 21.03 -9.81 15.71
C VAL A 177 19.77 -10.03 14.85
N GLY A 178 19.15 -11.19 14.99
CA GLY A 178 17.89 -11.54 14.32
C GLY A 178 16.74 -11.64 15.32
N SER A 179 15.55 -11.20 14.93
CA SER A 179 14.34 -11.28 15.75
C SER A 179 13.78 -12.71 15.82
N PHE A 180 13.16 -13.18 14.77
CA PHE A 180 12.61 -14.54 14.63
C PHE A 180 13.11 -15.18 13.33
N PRO A 181 13.32 -16.51 13.27
CA PRO A 181 13.78 -17.21 12.08
C PRO A 181 12.66 -17.42 11.04
N ILE A 182 11.97 -16.35 10.68
CA ILE A 182 10.94 -16.35 9.65
C ILE A 182 11.55 -16.11 8.26
N PRO A 183 10.86 -16.46 7.16
CA PRO A 183 11.44 -16.42 5.80
C PRO A 183 12.04 -15.08 5.40
N GLU A 184 11.40 -13.96 5.74
CA GLU A 184 11.89 -12.62 5.40
C GLU A 184 13.18 -12.27 6.13
N VAL A 185 13.27 -12.61 7.43
CA VAL A 185 14.46 -12.32 8.26
C VAL A 185 15.63 -13.18 7.79
N VAL A 186 15.40 -14.48 7.55
CA VAL A 186 16.43 -15.40 7.02
C VAL A 186 16.91 -14.93 5.64
N ARG A 187 16.00 -14.49 4.75
CA ARG A 187 16.36 -13.92 3.44
C ARG A 187 17.25 -12.68 3.60
N GLY A 188 16.89 -11.79 4.53
CA GLY A 188 17.67 -10.58 4.83
C GLY A 188 19.08 -10.91 5.32
N ILE A 189 19.23 -11.86 6.25
CA ILE A 189 20.51 -12.34 6.76
C ILE A 189 21.35 -12.97 5.64
N ASN A 190 20.75 -13.82 4.80
CA ASN A 190 21.44 -14.44 3.68
C ASN A 190 21.92 -13.40 2.66
N ALA A 191 21.10 -12.39 2.35
CA ALA A 191 21.46 -11.31 1.45
C ALA A 191 22.64 -10.50 2.01
N PHE A 192 22.60 -10.13 3.29
CA PHE A 192 23.69 -9.45 3.99
C PHE A 192 24.99 -10.28 3.95
N THR A 193 24.91 -11.57 4.30
CA THR A 193 26.05 -12.48 4.29
C THR A 193 26.66 -12.57 2.90
N ARG A 194 25.85 -12.75 1.85
CA ARG A 194 26.33 -12.79 0.46
C ARG A 194 26.95 -11.47 0.02
N GLY A 195 26.41 -10.34 0.47
CA GLY A 195 26.99 -9.02 0.22
C GLY A 195 28.38 -8.90 0.87
N ALA A 196 28.53 -9.32 2.12
CA ALA A 196 29.81 -9.30 2.82
C ALA A 196 30.84 -10.22 2.15
N GLN A 197 30.44 -11.44 1.80
CA GLN A 197 31.31 -12.44 1.15
C GLN A 197 31.68 -12.08 -0.29
N SER A 198 30.89 -11.25 -0.98
CA SER A 198 31.22 -10.79 -2.33
C SER A 198 32.47 -9.92 -2.40
N VAL A 199 32.85 -9.27 -1.29
CA VAL A 199 34.05 -8.42 -1.18
C VAL A 199 35.13 -9.03 -0.30
N ASN A 200 34.74 -9.97 0.56
CA ASN A 200 35.69 -10.74 1.39
C ASN A 200 35.13 -12.15 1.65
N PRO A 201 35.49 -13.15 0.83
CA PRO A 201 35.00 -14.53 0.94
C PRO A 201 35.22 -15.21 2.30
N SER A 202 36.20 -14.73 3.09
CA SER A 202 36.53 -15.27 4.40
C SER A 202 35.56 -14.84 5.51
N ILE A 203 34.60 -13.98 5.21
CA ILE A 203 33.65 -13.49 6.19
C ILE A 203 32.70 -14.61 6.66
N SER A 204 32.62 -14.72 7.99
CA SER A 204 31.63 -15.51 8.70
C SER A 204 30.63 -14.60 9.41
N VAL A 205 29.34 -14.84 9.21
CA VAL A 205 28.27 -14.12 9.91
C VAL A 205 27.68 -15.03 10.99
N LYS A 206 27.77 -14.58 12.25
CA LYS A 206 27.21 -15.28 13.42
C LYS A 206 25.90 -14.62 13.81
N VAL A 207 24.81 -15.39 13.81
CA VAL A 207 23.46 -14.90 14.12
C VAL A 207 23.09 -15.22 15.57
N VAL A 208 22.57 -14.20 16.27
CA VAL A 208 21.94 -14.36 17.59
C VAL A 208 20.46 -14.05 17.44
N TRP A 209 19.61 -15.00 17.84
CA TRP A 209 18.16 -14.85 17.80
C TRP A 209 17.66 -14.35 19.15
N VAL A 210 16.92 -13.23 19.16
CA VAL A 210 16.41 -12.61 20.39
C VAL A 210 14.95 -12.94 20.69
N SER A 211 14.24 -13.55 19.74
CA SER A 211 12.82 -13.94 19.89
C SER A 211 11.91 -12.76 20.30
N SER A 212 12.22 -11.57 19.81
CA SER A 212 11.44 -10.35 20.00
C SER A 212 11.45 -9.52 18.73
N TRP A 213 10.38 -8.76 18.49
CA TRP A 213 10.32 -7.79 17.38
C TRP A 213 10.92 -6.43 17.77
N TYR A 214 10.94 -6.12 19.07
CA TYR A 214 11.44 -4.87 19.67
C TYR A 214 11.89 -5.09 21.12
#